data_15726b9d80dda6daf69af4b4b1d78e2b
#
_entry.id   15726b9d80dda6daf69af4b4b1d78e2b
#
_cell.length_a   1.000
_cell.length_b   1.000
_cell.length_c   1.000
_cell.angle_alpha   90.00
_cell.angle_beta   90.00
_cell.angle_gamma   90.00
#
_symmetry.space_group_name_H-M   'P 1'
#
loop_
_entity.id
_entity.type
_entity.pdbx_description
1 polymer ?
#
loop_
_entity_poly.entity_id
_entity_poly.type
_entity_poly.pdbx_seq_one_letter_code
_entity_poly.pdbx_strand_id
1 'polypeptide(L)'
;MGYKEIDLKLPTDFDEQLLRNKISKELHIRNFKSRIINKSLDARKNSFIHWQVRAAVISDEIKGGQPVNEPSLTIPRKQRNSKALVLGSGPAGFFAAIILQRAGFQTTIIERGAEVEKRDRGILQFERTGIFDPFSNYAFGEGGAGTFSDGKLTSRSKHISLEKKFILDSYIKAGAPEEIGYMTHPHVGSDNLKIIVKNLRRDFIHMGGTVLFETMLEDLIIQDGKVKEAVTSKGTIDASVFVLAPGHSAHETFRMLMNRGVPFRTKNFALGFRAEHPQEVINRGQWGRASLPGVKAAEYRLTSNREGRLPVFSFCMCPGGMVVPATAYAANNIVNGMSLYRRDGQFANAAVVAGVHPDQLTGRTTSPTEALDWLNNLEESFYNYSNSYQAPFSTIAGFLERKEAKRIPESSYPLGLIPAPIWDMIPRAVIEALTEGLQEFDRKLQGYKSGILLGLESKTSSPIQAIRDESGKCEGFDNLYIAGEGSGYAGGIISSAADGIRIAMKIASDS
;
A
#
# COMPACT_ATOMS: atom_id res chain seq x y z
N MET A 1 -27.92 16.19 -29.12
CA MET A 1 -27.41 15.99 -27.73
C MET A 1 -25.95 16.43 -27.69
N GLY A 2 -25.62 17.49 -26.96
CA GLY A 2 -24.26 18.00 -26.84
C GLY A 2 -23.61 17.60 -25.51
N TYR A 3 -22.29 17.76 -25.43
CA TYR A 3 -21.45 17.40 -24.27
C TYR A 3 -20.60 18.59 -23.84
N LYS A 4 -20.46 18.80 -22.52
CA LYS A 4 -19.55 19.82 -21.96
C LYS A 4 -19.03 19.39 -20.61
N GLU A 5 -17.74 19.68 -20.34
CA GLU A 5 -17.15 19.55 -19.00
C GLU A 5 -17.07 20.93 -18.35
N ILE A 6 -17.37 21.00 -17.05
CA ILE A 6 -17.28 22.24 -16.27
C ILE A 6 -16.60 21.98 -14.93
N ASP A 7 -15.86 22.98 -14.47
CA ASP A 7 -15.24 23.00 -13.15
C ASP A 7 -16.07 23.87 -12.19
N LEU A 8 -16.42 23.29 -11.04
CA LEU A 8 -17.28 23.93 -10.05
C LEU A 8 -16.59 23.96 -8.68
N LYS A 9 -16.79 25.02 -7.93
CA LYS A 9 -16.45 25.10 -6.50
C LYS A 9 -17.74 24.90 -5.70
N LEU A 10 -17.75 23.87 -4.86
CA LEU A 10 -18.92 23.50 -4.05
C LEU A 10 -18.55 23.48 -2.57
N PRO A 11 -19.46 23.84 -1.65
CA PRO A 11 -19.22 23.69 -0.22
C PRO A 11 -18.96 22.21 0.11
N THR A 12 -18.34 21.97 1.24
CA THR A 12 -17.88 20.61 1.59
C THR A 12 -19.02 19.63 1.82
N ASP A 13 -20.19 20.12 2.21
CA ASP A 13 -21.44 19.40 2.50
C ASP A 13 -22.47 19.46 1.37
N PHE A 14 -22.04 19.77 0.13
CA PHE A 14 -22.95 19.85 -1.00
C PHE A 14 -23.68 18.52 -1.25
N ASP A 15 -24.93 18.64 -1.64
CA ASP A 15 -25.77 17.54 -2.11
C ASP A 15 -25.95 17.55 -3.64
N GLU A 16 -26.64 16.55 -4.17
CA GLU A 16 -26.90 16.42 -5.61
C GLU A 16 -27.75 17.58 -6.14
N GLN A 17 -28.70 18.11 -5.34
CA GLN A 17 -29.53 19.21 -5.77
C GLN A 17 -28.72 20.50 -5.94
N LEU A 18 -27.80 20.78 -5.04
CA LEU A 18 -26.92 21.94 -5.16
C LEU A 18 -26.00 21.82 -6.39
N LEU A 19 -25.45 20.62 -6.63
CA LEU A 19 -24.67 20.35 -7.84
C LEU A 19 -25.48 20.62 -9.12
N ARG A 20 -26.70 20.08 -9.20
CA ARG A 20 -27.61 20.30 -10.34
C ARG A 20 -27.93 21.78 -10.53
N ASN A 21 -28.27 22.50 -9.47
CA ASN A 21 -28.57 23.93 -9.53
C ASN A 21 -27.37 24.76 -10.02
N LYS A 22 -26.18 24.41 -9.56
CA LYS A 22 -24.94 25.07 -10.03
C LYS A 22 -24.67 24.80 -11.49
N ILE A 23 -24.80 23.55 -11.97
CA ILE A 23 -24.68 23.18 -13.39
C ILE A 23 -25.69 23.94 -14.24
N SER A 24 -26.98 23.92 -13.84
CA SER A 24 -28.06 24.63 -14.55
C SER A 24 -27.76 26.11 -14.70
N LYS A 25 -27.32 26.75 -13.61
CA LYS A 25 -26.97 28.18 -13.60
C LYS A 25 -25.77 28.49 -14.50
N GLU A 26 -24.71 27.69 -14.41
CA GLU A 26 -23.44 27.94 -15.14
C GLU A 26 -23.60 27.72 -16.66
N LEU A 27 -24.39 26.72 -17.06
CA LEU A 27 -24.59 26.39 -18.46
C LEU A 27 -25.87 26.98 -19.08
N HIS A 28 -26.74 27.62 -18.27
CA HIS A 28 -28.06 28.11 -18.68
C HIS A 28 -28.94 27.05 -19.32
N ILE A 29 -28.95 25.81 -18.72
CA ILE A 29 -29.73 24.67 -19.19
C ILE A 29 -30.63 24.14 -18.08
N ARG A 30 -31.74 23.44 -18.46
CA ARG A 30 -32.71 22.89 -17.51
C ARG A 30 -32.72 21.35 -17.52
N ASN A 31 -32.65 20.76 -18.71
CA ASN A 31 -32.75 19.33 -18.89
C ASN A 31 -31.38 18.74 -19.25
N PHE A 32 -30.77 18.02 -18.33
CA PHE A 32 -29.45 17.42 -18.55
C PHE A 32 -29.22 16.19 -17.68
N LYS A 33 -28.28 15.35 -18.14
CA LYS A 33 -27.63 14.33 -17.33
C LYS A 33 -26.21 14.82 -16.96
N SER A 34 -25.80 14.57 -15.73
CA SER A 34 -24.44 14.91 -15.29
C SER A 34 -23.82 13.77 -14.53
N ARG A 35 -22.49 13.67 -14.60
CA ARG A 35 -21.69 12.80 -13.75
C ARG A 35 -20.44 13.55 -13.27
N ILE A 36 -20.02 13.30 -12.04
CA ILE A 36 -18.73 13.79 -11.55
C ILE A 36 -17.62 12.95 -12.21
N ILE A 37 -16.63 13.61 -12.79
CA ILE A 37 -15.47 12.97 -13.42
C ILE A 37 -14.17 13.26 -12.67
N ASN A 38 -14.16 14.29 -11.80
CA ASN A 38 -13.07 14.54 -10.85
C ASN A 38 -13.61 15.28 -9.63
N LYS A 39 -13.10 14.93 -8.43
CA LYS A 39 -13.44 15.59 -7.17
C LYS A 39 -12.19 15.65 -6.29
N SER A 40 -11.81 16.86 -5.87
CA SER A 40 -10.67 17.10 -4.99
C SER A 40 -11.00 18.14 -3.93
N LEU A 41 -10.53 17.93 -2.69
CA LEU A 41 -10.67 18.91 -1.62
C LEU A 41 -9.60 19.99 -1.75
N ASP A 42 -10.01 21.26 -1.84
CA ASP A 42 -9.11 22.40 -1.71
C ASP A 42 -9.20 22.95 -0.29
N ALA A 43 -8.20 22.60 0.53
CA ALA A 43 -8.07 23.03 1.92
C ALA A 43 -6.83 23.92 2.14
N ARG A 44 -6.28 24.54 1.09
CA ARG A 44 -5.10 25.42 1.18
C ARG A 44 -5.34 26.68 2.00
N LYS A 45 -6.59 27.12 2.11
CA LYS A 45 -7.00 28.27 2.92
C LYS A 45 -8.07 27.86 3.91
N ASN A 46 -7.76 27.88 5.20
CA ASN A 46 -8.70 27.46 6.27
C ASN A 46 -10.01 28.26 6.29
N SER A 47 -9.99 29.50 5.78
CA SER A 47 -11.19 30.35 5.66
C SER A 47 -12.12 29.96 4.52
N PHE A 48 -11.64 29.17 3.54
CA PHE A 48 -12.40 28.79 2.35
C PHE A 48 -12.05 27.39 1.87
N ILE A 49 -12.47 26.39 2.64
CA ILE A 49 -12.33 24.97 2.26
C ILE A 49 -13.53 24.57 1.42
N HIS A 50 -13.30 23.94 0.25
CA HIS A 50 -14.34 23.58 -0.69
C HIS A 50 -13.94 22.38 -1.55
N TRP A 51 -14.93 21.71 -2.13
CA TRP A 51 -14.71 20.73 -3.18
C TRP A 51 -14.50 21.42 -4.54
N GLN A 52 -13.42 21.10 -5.20
CA GLN A 52 -13.24 21.34 -6.63
C GLN A 52 -13.82 20.14 -7.37
N VAL A 53 -14.91 20.35 -8.10
CA VAL A 53 -15.62 19.28 -8.81
C VAL A 53 -15.58 19.56 -10.30
N ARG A 54 -15.13 18.58 -11.09
CA ARG A 54 -15.31 18.58 -12.55
C ARG A 54 -16.46 17.66 -12.88
N ALA A 55 -17.46 18.19 -13.58
CA ALA A 55 -18.65 17.46 -14.01
C ALA A 55 -18.73 17.40 -15.53
N ALA A 56 -19.03 16.20 -16.04
CA ALA A 56 -19.43 15.99 -17.43
C ALA A 56 -20.94 16.13 -17.55
N VAL A 57 -21.41 16.93 -18.51
CA VAL A 57 -22.82 17.28 -18.69
C VAL A 57 -23.24 16.97 -20.13
N ILE A 58 -24.37 16.29 -20.27
CA ILE A 58 -24.99 15.95 -21.55
C ILE A 58 -26.40 16.53 -21.60
N SER A 59 -26.72 17.29 -22.65
CA SER A 59 -28.05 17.92 -22.83
C SER A 59 -28.30 18.20 -24.29
N ASP A 60 -29.58 18.21 -24.69
CA ASP A 60 -30.01 18.71 -26.00
C ASP A 60 -29.92 20.24 -26.11
N GLU A 61 -29.84 20.93 -24.97
CA GLU A 61 -29.65 22.38 -24.89
C GLU A 61 -28.18 22.80 -25.09
N ILE A 62 -27.24 21.85 -25.10
CA ILE A 62 -25.81 22.09 -25.40
C ILE A 62 -25.56 21.83 -26.88
N LYS A 63 -24.89 22.77 -27.56
CA LYS A 63 -24.48 22.62 -28.98
C LYS A 63 -23.04 22.06 -29.03
N GLY A 64 -22.88 20.97 -29.79
CA GLY A 64 -21.57 20.35 -30.05
C GLY A 64 -20.97 19.61 -28.85
N GLY A 65 -19.70 19.23 -29.02
CA GLY A 65 -18.98 18.40 -28.04
C GLY A 65 -19.38 16.92 -28.10
N GLN A 66 -18.42 16.05 -27.83
CA GLN A 66 -18.65 14.60 -27.66
C GLN A 66 -17.86 14.13 -26.45
N PRO A 67 -18.38 13.16 -25.69
CA PRO A 67 -17.58 12.51 -24.65
C PRO A 67 -16.27 11.99 -25.22
N VAL A 68 -15.17 12.28 -24.55
CA VAL A 68 -13.87 11.69 -24.90
C VAL A 68 -13.94 10.20 -24.57
N ASN A 69 -13.75 9.36 -25.58
CA ASN A 69 -13.62 7.92 -25.36
C ASN A 69 -12.29 7.66 -24.66
N GLU A 70 -12.36 7.30 -23.39
CA GLU A 70 -11.16 6.92 -22.65
C GLU A 70 -10.64 5.57 -23.15
N PRO A 71 -9.35 5.48 -23.51
CA PRO A 71 -8.78 4.22 -23.95
C PRO A 71 -8.84 3.18 -22.82
N SER A 72 -9.10 1.93 -23.20
CA SER A 72 -9.13 0.78 -22.29
C SER A 72 -7.95 -0.15 -22.53
N LEU A 73 -7.54 -0.88 -21.50
CA LEU A 73 -6.50 -1.90 -21.60
C LEU A 73 -7.01 -3.06 -22.49
N THR A 74 -6.35 -3.30 -23.61
CA THR A 74 -6.67 -4.40 -24.54
C THR A 74 -5.74 -5.56 -24.28
N ILE A 75 -6.27 -6.69 -23.77
CA ILE A 75 -5.51 -7.88 -23.43
C ILE A 75 -5.40 -8.79 -24.65
N PRO A 76 -4.18 -9.15 -25.12
CA PRO A 76 -3.99 -10.10 -26.19
C PRO A 76 -4.54 -11.48 -25.80
N ARG A 77 -5.54 -11.97 -26.52
CA ARG A 77 -6.13 -13.28 -26.24
C ARG A 77 -5.78 -14.27 -27.37
N LYS A 78 -5.18 -15.40 -26.97
CA LYS A 78 -4.92 -16.54 -27.85
C LYS A 78 -5.36 -17.81 -27.13
N GLN A 79 -5.70 -18.85 -27.89
CA GLN A 79 -5.88 -20.17 -27.29
C GLN A 79 -4.49 -20.76 -26.97
N ARG A 80 -4.26 -21.09 -25.71
CA ARG A 80 -2.98 -21.58 -25.18
C ARG A 80 -3.18 -22.84 -24.34
N ASN A 81 -2.24 -23.76 -24.48
CA ASN A 81 -2.12 -24.90 -23.55
C ASN A 81 -1.03 -24.65 -22.50
N SER A 82 -0.57 -23.42 -22.39
CA SER A 82 0.52 -23.03 -21.49
C SER A 82 0.01 -22.76 -20.08
N LYS A 83 0.71 -23.28 -19.10
CA LYS A 83 0.45 -23.04 -17.68
C LYS A 83 1.25 -21.83 -17.19
N ALA A 84 0.65 -21.00 -16.36
CA ALA A 84 1.32 -19.93 -15.65
C ALA A 84 1.17 -20.11 -14.12
N LEU A 85 2.27 -20.04 -13.40
CA LEU A 85 2.28 -20.02 -11.93
C LEU A 85 2.57 -18.61 -11.45
N VAL A 86 1.72 -18.10 -10.57
CA VAL A 86 1.90 -16.79 -9.93
C VAL A 86 2.05 -16.99 -8.44
N LEU A 87 3.17 -16.52 -7.87
CA LEU A 87 3.42 -16.49 -6.43
C LEU A 87 2.89 -15.20 -5.83
N GLY A 88 2.01 -15.32 -4.85
CA GLY A 88 1.44 -14.21 -4.08
C GLY A 88 0.11 -13.71 -4.64
N SER A 89 -0.85 -13.53 -3.77
CA SER A 89 -2.20 -13.03 -4.06
C SER A 89 -2.37 -11.53 -3.72
N GLY A 90 -1.27 -10.83 -3.49
CA GLY A 90 -1.26 -9.37 -3.35
C GLY A 90 -1.55 -8.67 -4.69
N PRO A 91 -1.65 -7.32 -4.71
CA PRO A 91 -2.06 -6.58 -5.91
C PRO A 91 -1.26 -6.93 -7.17
N ALA A 92 0.05 -7.09 -7.08
CA ALA A 92 0.90 -7.41 -8.24
C ALA A 92 0.59 -8.81 -8.80
N GLY A 93 0.63 -9.83 -7.95
CA GLY A 93 0.40 -11.21 -8.40
C GLY A 93 -1.04 -11.44 -8.85
N PHE A 94 -2.01 -10.89 -8.12
CA PHE A 94 -3.42 -11.07 -8.46
C PHE A 94 -3.77 -10.45 -9.83
N PHE A 95 -3.35 -9.21 -10.08
CA PHE A 95 -3.59 -8.57 -11.37
C PHE A 95 -2.77 -9.19 -12.51
N ALA A 96 -1.54 -9.68 -12.25
CA ALA A 96 -0.81 -10.47 -13.23
C ALA A 96 -1.57 -11.74 -13.60
N ALA A 97 -2.10 -12.47 -12.61
CA ALA A 97 -2.87 -13.69 -12.83
C ALA A 97 -4.16 -13.44 -13.63
N ILE A 98 -4.91 -12.36 -13.33
CA ILE A 98 -6.10 -11.98 -14.11
C ILE A 98 -5.74 -11.74 -15.58
N ILE A 99 -4.66 -11.02 -15.85
CA ILE A 99 -4.23 -10.74 -17.23
C ILE A 99 -3.84 -12.03 -17.95
N LEU A 100 -3.01 -12.89 -17.32
CA LEU A 100 -2.58 -14.16 -17.90
C LEU A 100 -3.77 -15.09 -18.16
N GLN A 101 -4.72 -15.21 -17.22
CA GLN A 101 -5.93 -16.02 -17.40
C GLN A 101 -6.78 -15.50 -18.55
N ARG A 102 -7.00 -14.19 -18.66
CA ARG A 102 -7.72 -13.57 -19.78
C ARG A 102 -7.00 -13.71 -21.13
N ALA A 103 -5.68 -13.76 -21.10
CA ALA A 103 -4.84 -13.99 -22.27
C ALA A 103 -4.85 -15.45 -22.75
N GLY A 104 -5.44 -16.38 -21.98
CA GLY A 104 -5.63 -17.79 -22.35
C GLY A 104 -4.65 -18.77 -21.69
N PHE A 105 -3.86 -18.35 -20.70
CA PHE A 105 -3.04 -19.27 -19.88
C PHE A 105 -3.91 -20.01 -18.86
N GLN A 106 -3.54 -21.26 -18.55
CA GLN A 106 -4.05 -21.96 -17.37
C GLN A 106 -3.28 -21.42 -16.15
N THR A 107 -3.91 -20.50 -15.41
CA THR A 107 -3.20 -19.73 -14.37
C THR A 107 -3.51 -20.25 -12.97
N THR A 108 -2.46 -20.56 -12.20
CA THR A 108 -2.54 -20.92 -10.79
C THR A 108 -1.86 -19.84 -9.95
N ILE A 109 -2.54 -19.36 -8.91
CA ILE A 109 -1.95 -18.52 -7.85
C ILE A 109 -1.63 -19.42 -6.65
N ILE A 110 -0.42 -19.32 -6.11
CA ILE A 110 -0.07 -19.86 -4.79
C ILE A 110 0.12 -18.70 -3.81
N GLU A 111 -0.46 -18.84 -2.62
CA GLU A 111 -0.38 -17.86 -1.53
C GLU A 111 0.01 -18.58 -0.23
N ARG A 112 1.05 -18.06 0.45
CA ARG A 112 1.53 -18.67 1.70
C ARG A 112 0.54 -18.52 2.86
N GLY A 113 -0.18 -17.40 2.89
CA GLY A 113 -1.16 -17.12 3.93
C GLY A 113 -2.55 -17.66 3.60
N ALA A 114 -3.48 -17.41 4.52
CA ALA A 114 -4.85 -17.87 4.43
C ALA A 114 -5.72 -16.97 3.55
N GLU A 115 -6.89 -17.47 3.16
CA GLU A 115 -7.97 -16.66 2.58
C GLU A 115 -8.44 -15.57 3.56
N VAL A 116 -9.03 -14.49 3.04
CA VAL A 116 -9.28 -13.27 3.81
C VAL A 116 -10.14 -13.48 5.05
N GLU A 117 -11.12 -14.38 5.03
CA GLU A 117 -11.98 -14.67 6.18
C GLU A 117 -11.25 -15.40 7.30
N LYS A 118 -10.38 -16.35 6.98
CA LYS A 118 -9.55 -17.07 7.95
C LYS A 118 -8.46 -16.13 8.47
N ARG A 119 -7.85 -15.37 7.57
CA ARG A 119 -6.84 -14.36 7.87
C ARG A 119 -7.35 -13.31 8.87
N ASP A 120 -8.57 -12.78 8.66
CA ASP A 120 -9.19 -11.79 9.55
C ASP A 120 -9.39 -12.34 10.97
N ARG A 121 -9.85 -13.59 11.09
CA ARG A 121 -9.99 -14.25 12.40
C ARG A 121 -8.65 -14.44 13.12
N GLY A 122 -7.62 -14.87 12.38
CA GLY A 122 -6.27 -15.05 12.94
C GLY A 122 -5.64 -13.73 13.39
N ILE A 123 -5.83 -12.64 12.62
CA ILE A 123 -5.40 -11.30 13.01
C ILE A 123 -6.10 -10.85 14.30
N LEU A 124 -7.43 -10.98 14.39
CA LEU A 124 -8.17 -10.64 15.60
C LEU A 124 -7.75 -11.47 16.81
N GLN A 125 -7.40 -12.74 16.61
CA GLN A 125 -6.86 -13.58 17.68
C GLN A 125 -5.48 -13.06 18.12
N PHE A 126 -4.59 -12.75 17.18
CA PHE A 126 -3.27 -12.20 17.48
C PHE A 126 -3.37 -10.89 18.26
N GLU A 127 -4.23 -9.96 17.85
CA GLU A 127 -4.45 -8.69 18.57
C GLU A 127 -4.96 -8.86 20.00
N ARG A 128 -5.72 -9.92 20.27
CA ARG A 128 -6.27 -10.21 21.61
C ARG A 128 -5.30 -10.97 22.50
N THR A 129 -4.48 -11.83 21.95
CA THR A 129 -3.71 -12.81 22.71
C THR A 129 -2.19 -12.64 22.61
N GLY A 130 -1.70 -11.91 21.61
CA GLY A 130 -0.28 -11.83 21.28
C GLY A 130 0.28 -13.14 20.68
N ILE A 131 -0.57 -14.13 20.33
CA ILE A 131 -0.13 -15.39 19.72
C ILE A 131 -0.10 -15.22 18.20
N PHE A 132 1.11 -15.21 17.64
CA PHE A 132 1.35 -15.02 16.21
C PHE A 132 0.99 -16.26 15.39
N ASP A 133 0.25 -16.07 14.28
CA ASP A 133 -0.05 -17.10 13.30
C ASP A 133 0.71 -16.82 11.99
N PRO A 134 1.61 -17.71 11.52
CA PRO A 134 2.39 -17.52 10.30
C PRO A 134 1.54 -17.51 9.01
N PHE A 135 0.31 -18.04 9.05
CA PHE A 135 -0.60 -18.09 7.91
C PHE A 135 -1.69 -17.02 7.94
N SER A 136 -1.92 -16.38 9.08
CA SER A 136 -3.00 -15.41 9.28
C SER A 136 -2.51 -14.15 9.99
N ASN A 137 -1.82 -13.27 9.25
CA ASN A 137 -1.18 -12.06 9.79
C ASN A 137 -1.32 -10.86 8.84
N TYR A 138 -0.80 -9.70 9.23
CA TYR A 138 -0.89 -8.48 8.44
C TYR A 138 -0.04 -8.47 7.16
N ALA A 139 1.00 -9.29 7.07
CA ALA A 139 1.92 -9.32 5.94
C ALA A 139 1.50 -10.27 4.83
N PHE A 140 1.05 -11.47 5.19
CA PHE A 140 0.76 -12.55 4.25
C PHE A 140 -0.72 -12.95 4.27
N GLY A 141 -1.18 -13.49 3.14
CA GLY A 141 -2.53 -13.94 2.90
C GLY A 141 -3.23 -13.16 1.79
N GLU A 142 -4.47 -13.55 1.51
CA GLU A 142 -5.26 -13.01 0.41
C GLU A 142 -5.27 -11.48 0.34
N GLY A 143 -4.94 -10.96 -0.84
CA GLY A 143 -4.83 -9.53 -1.11
C GLY A 143 -3.53 -8.88 -0.60
N GLY A 144 -2.62 -9.66 0.02
CA GLY A 144 -1.34 -9.18 0.56
C GLY A 144 -1.49 -8.21 1.73
N ALA A 145 -0.42 -7.48 2.08
CA ALA A 145 -0.44 -6.49 3.15
C ALA A 145 -1.41 -5.32 2.89
N GLY A 146 -1.73 -5.06 1.62
CA GLY A 146 -2.66 -4.00 1.23
C GLY A 146 -4.07 -4.16 1.77
N THR A 147 -4.56 -5.39 1.97
CA THR A 147 -5.92 -5.69 2.44
C THR A 147 -6.23 -5.10 3.82
N PHE A 148 -5.22 -5.03 4.69
CA PHE A 148 -5.32 -4.48 6.05
C PHE A 148 -4.59 -3.14 6.15
N SER A 149 -4.88 -2.22 5.23
CA SER A 149 -4.33 -0.86 5.18
C SER A 149 -5.45 0.18 5.05
N ASP A 150 -5.12 1.47 4.95
CA ASP A 150 -6.09 2.52 4.58
C ASP A 150 -6.66 2.33 3.15
N GLY A 151 -6.01 1.52 2.33
CA GLY A 151 -6.46 1.28 0.97
C GLY A 151 -6.33 2.50 0.05
N LYS A 152 -5.28 3.31 0.19
CA LYS A 152 -5.01 4.42 -0.72
C LYS A 152 -4.76 3.93 -2.14
N LEU A 153 -5.53 4.47 -3.09
CA LEU A 153 -5.45 4.13 -4.51
C LEU A 153 -4.76 5.24 -5.33
N THR A 154 -3.72 5.83 -4.75
CA THR A 154 -2.87 6.81 -5.40
C THR A 154 -1.53 6.20 -5.78
N SER A 155 -0.90 6.68 -6.85
CA SER A 155 0.44 6.28 -7.26
C SER A 155 1.19 7.47 -7.83
N ARG A 156 2.51 7.49 -7.66
CA ARG A 156 3.43 8.44 -8.31
C ARG A 156 4.05 7.86 -9.58
N SER A 157 3.77 6.59 -9.91
CA SER A 157 4.27 5.98 -11.13
C SER A 157 3.73 6.72 -12.35
N LYS A 158 4.63 7.02 -13.29
CA LYS A 158 4.27 7.69 -14.53
C LYS A 158 3.78 6.67 -15.56
N HIS A 159 2.96 7.13 -16.51
CA HIS A 159 2.50 6.34 -17.64
C HIS A 159 1.74 5.04 -17.29
N ILE A 160 0.95 5.06 -16.19
CA ILE A 160 0.12 3.92 -15.76
C ILE A 160 -1.38 4.20 -15.86
N SER A 161 -1.82 5.11 -16.71
CA SER A 161 -3.23 5.55 -16.79
C SER A 161 -4.17 4.41 -17.17
N LEU A 162 -3.78 3.56 -18.11
CA LEU A 162 -4.58 2.42 -18.58
C LEU A 162 -4.69 1.35 -17.49
N GLU A 163 -3.55 1.00 -16.88
CA GLU A 163 -3.49 0.03 -15.79
C GLU A 163 -4.28 0.54 -14.58
N LYS A 164 -4.10 1.81 -14.19
CA LYS A 164 -4.84 2.42 -13.09
C LYS A 164 -6.35 2.38 -13.33
N LYS A 165 -6.80 2.74 -14.53
CA LYS A 165 -8.22 2.66 -14.89
C LYS A 165 -8.73 1.22 -14.78
N PHE A 166 -8.00 0.25 -15.33
CA PHE A 166 -8.36 -1.16 -15.26
C PHE A 166 -8.47 -1.66 -13.82
N ILE A 167 -7.55 -1.24 -12.94
CA ILE A 167 -7.56 -1.60 -11.51
C ILE A 167 -8.79 -0.99 -10.81
N LEU A 168 -9.05 0.32 -11.00
CA LEU A 168 -10.18 0.99 -10.38
C LEU A 168 -11.52 0.42 -10.85
N ASP A 169 -11.69 0.18 -12.15
CA ASP A 169 -12.87 -0.45 -12.72
C ASP A 169 -13.09 -1.88 -12.17
N SER A 170 -12.00 -2.63 -12.00
CA SER A 170 -12.04 -3.97 -11.39
C SER A 170 -12.47 -3.92 -9.93
N TYR A 171 -11.98 -2.95 -9.17
CA TYR A 171 -12.35 -2.75 -7.76
C TYR A 171 -13.82 -2.33 -7.62
N ILE A 172 -14.30 -1.41 -8.46
CA ILE A 172 -15.71 -0.98 -8.47
C ILE A 172 -16.63 -2.18 -8.77
N LYS A 173 -16.28 -2.98 -9.79
CA LYS A 173 -17.03 -4.22 -10.10
C LYS A 173 -17.02 -5.23 -8.96
N ALA A 174 -15.93 -5.27 -8.19
CA ALA A 174 -15.80 -6.13 -7.03
C ALA A 174 -16.44 -5.57 -5.75
N GLY A 175 -17.13 -4.41 -5.81
CA GLY A 175 -17.91 -3.83 -4.72
C GLY A 175 -17.24 -2.64 -4.03
N ALA A 176 -16.19 -2.05 -4.61
CA ALA A 176 -15.68 -0.77 -4.11
C ALA A 176 -16.69 0.37 -4.33
N PRO A 177 -16.69 1.41 -3.49
CA PRO A 177 -17.48 2.60 -3.71
C PRO A 177 -17.15 3.26 -5.07
N GLU A 178 -18.18 3.66 -5.81
CA GLU A 178 -18.02 4.29 -7.14
C GLU A 178 -17.15 5.55 -7.11
N GLU A 179 -17.13 6.26 -5.97
CA GLU A 179 -16.36 7.49 -5.81
C GLU A 179 -14.85 7.30 -6.03
N ILE A 180 -14.30 6.10 -5.89
CA ILE A 180 -12.88 5.86 -6.18
C ILE A 180 -12.52 6.13 -7.64
N GLY A 181 -13.49 6.06 -8.54
CA GLY A 181 -13.32 6.33 -9.97
C GLY A 181 -13.10 7.81 -10.30
N TYR A 182 -13.55 8.72 -9.42
CA TYR A 182 -13.47 10.17 -9.69
C TYR A 182 -12.78 11.00 -8.58
N MET A 183 -12.51 10.44 -7.42
CA MET A 183 -11.73 11.12 -6.38
C MET A 183 -10.26 11.27 -6.78
N THR A 184 -9.68 12.45 -6.59
CA THR A 184 -8.23 12.68 -6.84
C THR A 184 -7.35 11.86 -5.90
N HIS A 185 -7.78 11.71 -4.63
CA HIS A 185 -7.12 10.89 -3.61
C HIS A 185 -8.07 9.80 -3.11
N PRO A 186 -8.36 8.76 -3.95
CA PRO A 186 -9.29 7.71 -3.56
C PRO A 186 -8.67 6.79 -2.52
N HIS A 187 -9.53 6.31 -1.62
CA HIS A 187 -9.20 5.24 -0.67
C HIS A 187 -10.41 4.32 -0.52
N VAL A 188 -10.17 3.11 -0.05
CA VAL A 188 -11.20 2.07 0.03
C VAL A 188 -11.48 1.63 1.47
N GLY A 189 -10.47 1.69 2.35
CA GLY A 189 -10.54 1.16 3.71
C GLY A 189 -10.38 -0.35 3.78
N SER A 190 -9.89 -0.85 4.90
CA SER A 190 -9.65 -2.29 5.10
C SER A 190 -10.95 -3.11 5.11
N ASP A 191 -12.06 -2.53 5.55
CA ASP A 191 -13.40 -3.13 5.54
C ASP A 191 -13.88 -3.48 4.12
N ASN A 192 -13.81 -2.54 3.19
CA ASN A 192 -14.16 -2.80 1.79
C ASN A 192 -13.11 -3.67 1.07
N LEU A 193 -11.82 -3.52 1.38
CA LEU A 193 -10.77 -4.33 0.75
C LEU A 193 -10.97 -5.82 0.98
N LYS A 194 -11.41 -6.24 2.17
CA LYS A 194 -11.74 -7.65 2.46
C LYS A 194 -12.84 -8.18 1.51
N ILE A 195 -13.86 -7.37 1.24
CA ILE A 195 -14.96 -7.73 0.31
C ILE A 195 -14.45 -7.78 -1.13
N ILE A 196 -13.66 -6.79 -1.53
CA ILE A 196 -13.12 -6.65 -2.88
C ILE A 196 -12.22 -7.84 -3.23
N VAL A 197 -11.24 -8.17 -2.39
CA VAL A 197 -10.30 -9.28 -2.69
C VAL A 197 -11.02 -10.61 -2.79
N LYS A 198 -12.00 -10.87 -1.91
CA LYS A 198 -12.86 -12.06 -1.99
C LYS A 198 -13.65 -12.13 -3.31
N ASN A 199 -14.25 -11.03 -3.73
CA ASN A 199 -15.04 -10.99 -4.97
C ASN A 199 -14.13 -11.12 -6.20
N LEU A 200 -12.97 -10.49 -6.21
CA LEU A 200 -11.96 -10.65 -7.26
C LEU A 200 -11.47 -12.11 -7.37
N ARG A 201 -11.24 -12.80 -6.24
CA ARG A 201 -10.91 -14.23 -6.23
C ARG A 201 -12.01 -15.07 -6.86
N ARG A 202 -13.27 -14.81 -6.49
CA ARG A 202 -14.42 -15.54 -7.08
C ARG A 202 -14.49 -15.35 -8.59
N ASP A 203 -14.30 -14.12 -9.07
CA ASP A 203 -14.28 -13.84 -10.50
C ASP A 203 -13.12 -14.54 -11.21
N PHE A 204 -11.93 -14.57 -10.60
CA PHE A 204 -10.77 -15.28 -11.13
C PHE A 204 -11.02 -16.79 -11.26
N ILE A 205 -11.61 -17.41 -10.22
CA ILE A 205 -11.99 -18.84 -10.24
C ILE A 205 -13.07 -19.11 -11.30
N HIS A 206 -14.08 -18.24 -11.44
CA HIS A 206 -15.10 -18.36 -12.48
C HIS A 206 -14.52 -18.26 -13.91
N MET A 207 -13.40 -17.56 -14.08
CA MET A 207 -12.67 -17.55 -15.35
C MET A 207 -11.82 -18.81 -15.59
N GLY A 208 -11.86 -19.80 -14.68
CA GLY A 208 -11.07 -21.05 -14.75
C GLY A 208 -9.69 -20.98 -14.10
N GLY A 209 -9.39 -19.91 -13.37
CA GLY A 209 -8.16 -19.80 -12.58
C GLY A 209 -8.19 -20.63 -11.30
N THR A 210 -7.02 -20.99 -10.79
CA THR A 210 -6.87 -21.75 -9.54
C THR A 210 -6.15 -20.92 -8.49
N VAL A 211 -6.59 -20.99 -7.22
CA VAL A 211 -5.92 -20.34 -6.08
C VAL A 211 -5.64 -21.38 -5.00
N LEU A 212 -4.38 -21.50 -4.59
CA LEU A 212 -3.93 -22.41 -3.55
C LEU A 212 -3.41 -21.58 -2.36
N PHE A 213 -4.23 -21.47 -1.32
CA PHE A 213 -3.84 -20.81 -0.07
C PHE A 213 -3.03 -21.75 0.84
N GLU A 214 -2.33 -21.16 1.83
CA GLU A 214 -1.45 -21.85 2.77
C GLU A 214 -0.43 -22.74 2.03
N THR A 215 0.05 -22.22 0.89
CA THR A 215 0.98 -22.88 -0.02
C THR A 215 2.19 -22.00 -0.21
N MET A 216 3.27 -22.32 0.48
CA MET A 216 4.52 -21.55 0.45
C MET A 216 5.42 -22.06 -0.67
N LEU A 217 6.05 -21.15 -1.43
CA LEU A 217 7.16 -21.49 -2.33
C LEU A 217 8.41 -21.74 -1.50
N GLU A 218 8.96 -22.94 -1.59
CA GLU A 218 10.16 -23.36 -0.85
C GLU A 218 11.40 -23.35 -1.73
N ASP A 219 11.26 -23.74 -3.01
CA ASP A 219 12.39 -23.81 -3.94
C ASP A 219 11.95 -23.75 -5.41
N LEU A 220 12.91 -23.68 -6.33
CA LEU A 220 12.73 -23.75 -7.78
C LEU A 220 13.65 -24.82 -8.37
N ILE A 221 13.12 -25.68 -9.23
CA ILE A 221 13.88 -26.60 -10.05
C ILE A 221 14.22 -25.91 -11.35
N ILE A 222 15.53 -25.63 -11.56
CA ILE A 222 16.04 -24.85 -12.67
C ILE A 222 16.96 -25.75 -13.52
N GLN A 223 16.79 -25.67 -14.84
CA GLN A 223 17.66 -26.34 -15.81
C GLN A 223 17.92 -25.38 -16.97
N ASP A 224 19.20 -25.14 -17.29
CA ASP A 224 19.65 -24.32 -18.40
C ASP A 224 18.99 -22.91 -18.43
N GLY A 225 18.98 -22.21 -17.28
CA GLY A 225 18.37 -20.88 -17.14
C GLY A 225 16.85 -20.86 -17.16
N LYS A 226 16.19 -22.03 -17.19
CA LYS A 226 14.75 -22.16 -17.26
C LYS A 226 14.20 -22.85 -16.02
N VAL A 227 13.24 -22.22 -15.36
CA VAL A 227 12.48 -22.85 -14.27
C VAL A 227 11.56 -23.90 -14.87
N LYS A 228 11.63 -25.13 -14.34
CA LYS A 228 10.78 -26.25 -14.73
C LYS A 228 9.61 -26.40 -13.79
N GLU A 229 9.89 -26.36 -12.49
CA GLU A 229 8.90 -26.60 -11.44
C GLU A 229 9.16 -25.68 -10.24
N ALA A 230 8.10 -25.32 -9.55
CA ALA A 230 8.13 -24.70 -8.23
C ALA A 230 7.90 -25.78 -7.17
N VAL A 231 8.83 -25.89 -6.22
CA VAL A 231 8.70 -26.74 -5.04
C VAL A 231 7.93 -25.95 -3.99
N THR A 232 6.80 -26.48 -3.55
CA THR A 232 5.96 -25.83 -2.55
C THR A 232 5.76 -26.71 -1.33
N SER A 233 5.29 -26.13 -0.23
CA SER A 233 4.93 -26.85 0.99
C SER A 233 3.83 -27.94 0.79
N LYS A 234 3.20 -27.98 -0.40
CA LYS A 234 2.15 -28.95 -0.75
C LYS A 234 2.50 -29.80 -2.01
N GLY A 235 3.76 -29.83 -2.39
CA GLY A 235 4.24 -30.58 -3.56
C GLY A 235 4.74 -29.66 -4.67
N THR A 236 5.13 -30.24 -5.80
CA THR A 236 5.69 -29.53 -6.95
C THR A 236 4.62 -29.11 -7.95
N ILE A 237 4.81 -27.95 -8.58
CA ILE A 237 3.91 -27.39 -9.59
C ILE A 237 4.73 -27.04 -10.83
N ASP A 238 4.39 -27.63 -11.98
CA ASP A 238 4.97 -27.34 -13.28
C ASP A 238 4.27 -26.15 -13.94
N ALA A 239 5.04 -25.29 -14.60
CA ALA A 239 4.50 -24.22 -15.43
C ALA A 239 5.46 -23.82 -16.56
N SER A 240 4.92 -23.17 -17.60
CA SER A 240 5.72 -22.59 -18.67
C SER A 240 6.26 -21.20 -18.30
N VAL A 241 5.55 -20.49 -17.40
CA VAL A 241 5.85 -19.12 -16.95
C VAL A 241 5.68 -19.04 -15.44
N PHE A 242 6.62 -18.38 -14.79
CA PHE A 242 6.63 -18.15 -13.34
C PHE A 242 6.70 -16.64 -13.05
N VAL A 243 5.68 -16.11 -12.40
CA VAL A 243 5.60 -14.70 -11.99
C VAL A 243 5.64 -14.64 -10.46
N LEU A 244 6.71 -14.09 -9.90
CA LEU A 244 6.89 -14.00 -8.45
C LEU A 244 6.51 -12.61 -7.96
N ALA A 245 5.51 -12.55 -7.08
CA ALA A 245 5.05 -11.31 -6.43
C ALA A 245 4.97 -11.50 -4.90
N PRO A 246 6.12 -11.81 -4.23
CA PRO A 246 6.16 -12.25 -2.84
C PRO A 246 5.83 -11.14 -1.82
N GLY A 247 5.74 -9.87 -2.25
CA GLY A 247 5.73 -8.72 -1.35
C GLY A 247 7.11 -8.49 -0.72
N HIS A 248 7.30 -7.37 0.00
CA HIS A 248 8.63 -7.03 0.52
C HIS A 248 9.02 -7.76 1.81
N SER A 249 8.09 -8.46 2.45
CA SER A 249 8.34 -9.15 3.73
C SER A 249 8.79 -10.61 3.60
N ALA A 250 8.79 -11.19 2.39
CA ALA A 250 9.10 -12.60 2.17
C ALA A 250 10.62 -12.88 2.14
N HIS A 251 11.30 -12.69 3.28
CA HIS A 251 12.77 -12.76 3.37
C HIS A 251 13.32 -14.13 2.99
N GLU A 252 12.65 -15.23 3.36
CA GLU A 252 13.06 -16.60 2.98
C GLU A 252 12.97 -16.81 1.47
N THR A 253 11.93 -16.28 0.81
CA THR A 253 11.80 -16.34 -0.65
C THR A 253 12.94 -15.59 -1.34
N PHE A 254 13.31 -14.41 -0.84
CA PHE A 254 14.45 -13.68 -1.41
C PHE A 254 15.77 -14.41 -1.24
N ARG A 255 16.02 -15.03 -0.07
CA ARG A 255 17.22 -15.83 0.18
C ARG A 255 17.26 -17.04 -0.75
N MET A 256 16.14 -17.74 -0.91
CA MET A 256 16.03 -18.86 -1.85
C MET A 256 16.35 -18.40 -3.28
N LEU A 257 15.78 -17.29 -3.74
CA LEU A 257 16.01 -16.75 -5.08
C LEU A 257 17.49 -16.38 -5.30
N MET A 258 18.14 -15.71 -4.33
CA MET A 258 19.57 -15.39 -4.38
C MET A 258 20.41 -16.67 -4.44
N ASN A 259 20.09 -17.69 -3.67
CA ASN A 259 20.77 -18.98 -3.70
C ASN A 259 20.57 -19.73 -5.03
N ARG A 260 19.50 -19.45 -5.75
CA ARG A 260 19.21 -19.98 -7.10
C ARG A 260 19.75 -19.10 -8.23
N GLY A 261 20.55 -18.07 -7.90
CA GLY A 261 21.25 -17.24 -8.87
C GLY A 261 20.43 -16.06 -9.41
N VAL A 262 19.25 -15.73 -8.83
CA VAL A 262 18.56 -14.50 -9.17
C VAL A 262 19.35 -13.33 -8.57
N PRO A 263 19.81 -12.37 -9.40
CA PRO A 263 20.65 -11.29 -8.91
C PRO A 263 19.79 -10.21 -8.21
N PHE A 264 20.32 -9.73 -7.08
CA PHE A 264 19.76 -8.63 -6.31
C PHE A 264 20.83 -7.57 -6.01
N ARG A 265 20.40 -6.35 -5.76
CA ARG A 265 21.22 -5.27 -5.24
C ARG A 265 20.57 -4.63 -4.03
N THR A 266 21.35 -3.98 -3.19
CA THR A 266 20.86 -3.09 -2.13
C THR A 266 20.34 -1.79 -2.72
N LYS A 267 19.42 -1.14 -2.01
CA LYS A 267 18.85 0.15 -2.40
C LYS A 267 18.45 0.95 -1.17
N ASN A 268 18.24 2.24 -1.35
CA ASN A 268 17.65 3.09 -0.32
C ASN A 268 16.30 2.54 0.14
N PHE A 269 16.13 2.50 1.44
CA PHE A 269 14.87 2.15 2.09
C PHE A 269 14.54 3.17 3.20
N ALA A 270 13.42 3.03 3.86
CA ALA A 270 12.97 3.96 4.89
C ALA A 270 12.85 3.26 6.23
N LEU A 271 13.35 3.92 7.29
CA LEU A 271 13.38 3.40 8.64
C LEU A 271 12.98 4.49 9.64
N GLY A 272 12.19 4.13 10.64
CA GLY A 272 11.77 5.06 11.70
C GLY A 272 10.68 4.51 12.59
N PHE A 273 9.71 5.35 12.91
CA PHE A 273 8.63 5.05 13.85
C PHE A 273 7.27 5.40 13.27
N ARG A 274 6.21 4.92 13.91
CA ARG A 274 4.85 5.33 13.60
C ARG A 274 4.39 6.41 14.57
N ALA A 275 4.09 7.60 14.05
CA ALA A 275 3.50 8.67 14.85
C ALA A 275 1.99 8.48 14.96
N GLU A 276 1.45 8.64 16.17
CA GLU A 276 0.01 8.59 16.43
C GLU A 276 -0.43 9.84 17.18
N HIS A 277 -1.60 10.37 16.78
CA HIS A 277 -2.23 11.56 17.36
C HIS A 277 -3.73 11.34 17.50
N PRO A 278 -4.41 12.01 18.43
CA PRO A 278 -5.86 12.19 18.31
C PRO A 278 -6.21 12.82 16.97
N GLN A 279 -7.18 12.27 16.25
CA GLN A 279 -7.56 12.77 14.90
C GLN A 279 -7.93 14.26 14.93
N GLU A 280 -8.55 14.71 16.03
CA GLU A 280 -8.93 16.10 16.20
C GLU A 280 -7.72 17.07 16.13
N VAL A 281 -6.56 16.67 16.66
CA VAL A 281 -5.32 17.48 16.58
C VAL A 281 -4.93 17.70 15.12
N ILE A 282 -5.01 16.63 14.32
CA ILE A 282 -4.69 16.69 12.88
C ILE A 282 -5.73 17.53 12.13
N ASN A 283 -7.02 17.37 12.43
CA ASN A 283 -8.09 18.18 11.84
C ASN A 283 -7.87 19.68 12.13
N ARG A 284 -7.59 20.03 13.38
CA ARG A 284 -7.33 21.44 13.76
C ARG A 284 -6.08 21.98 13.08
N GLY A 285 -5.01 21.19 13.01
CA GLY A 285 -3.77 21.60 12.33
C GLY A 285 -3.94 21.82 10.82
N GLN A 286 -4.79 21.02 10.16
CA GLN A 286 -5.03 21.11 8.71
C GLN A 286 -6.17 22.07 8.33
N TRP A 287 -7.22 22.15 9.13
CA TRP A 287 -8.46 22.87 8.79
C TRP A 287 -8.76 24.04 9.72
N GLY A 288 -8.00 24.20 10.82
CA GLY A 288 -8.32 25.18 11.86
C GLY A 288 -9.55 24.83 12.70
N ARG A 289 -10.12 23.62 12.54
CA ARG A 289 -11.34 23.15 13.25
C ARG A 289 -11.33 21.65 13.46
N ALA A 290 -12.08 21.18 14.45
CA ALA A 290 -12.10 19.77 14.86
C ALA A 290 -12.77 18.83 13.84
N SER A 291 -13.72 19.33 13.08
CA SER A 291 -14.44 18.58 12.04
C SER A 291 -14.82 19.47 10.88
N LEU A 292 -15.09 18.85 9.73
CA LEU A 292 -15.54 19.53 8.52
C LEU A 292 -16.69 18.76 7.90
N PRO A 293 -17.92 19.33 7.87
CA PRO A 293 -19.09 18.67 7.29
C PRO A 293 -18.81 18.19 5.86
N GLY A 294 -19.26 16.98 5.51
CA GLY A 294 -19.07 16.40 4.17
C GLY A 294 -17.65 15.94 3.85
N VAL A 295 -16.71 16.00 4.81
CA VAL A 295 -15.35 15.48 4.69
C VAL A 295 -15.06 14.53 5.84
N LYS A 296 -14.46 13.35 5.54
CA LYS A 296 -14.25 12.28 6.52
C LYS A 296 -13.27 12.71 7.63
N ALA A 297 -12.02 12.86 7.30
CA ALA A 297 -10.95 13.22 8.24
C ALA A 297 -9.81 13.94 7.51
N ALA A 298 -9.08 14.78 8.23
CA ALA A 298 -7.88 15.43 7.69
C ALA A 298 -6.75 14.43 7.54
N GLU A 299 -6.01 14.56 6.45
CA GLU A 299 -4.76 13.85 6.22
C GLU A 299 -3.63 14.84 6.00
N TYR A 300 -2.40 14.39 6.23
CA TYR A 300 -1.21 15.20 6.00
C TYR A 300 -0.13 14.44 5.24
N ARG A 301 0.74 15.20 4.62
CA ARG A 301 1.97 14.73 4.02
C ARG A 301 3.07 15.70 4.34
N LEU A 302 3.99 15.30 5.20
CA LEU A 302 5.07 16.11 5.70
C LEU A 302 6.41 15.59 5.19
N THR A 303 7.31 16.48 4.86
CA THR A 303 8.67 16.17 4.40
C THR A 303 9.64 17.16 5.00
N SER A 304 10.86 16.69 5.31
CA SER A 304 12.00 17.51 5.72
C SER A 304 13.21 17.03 4.91
N ASN A 305 13.76 17.94 4.12
CA ASN A 305 14.95 17.70 3.32
C ASN A 305 15.95 18.79 3.65
N ARG A 306 17.01 18.44 4.37
CA ARG A 306 18.11 19.35 4.69
C ARG A 306 19.39 18.84 4.04
N GLU A 307 20.20 19.76 3.55
CA GLU A 307 21.50 19.45 2.96
C GLU A 307 22.39 18.74 3.99
N GLY A 308 23.08 17.67 3.57
CA GLY A 308 23.95 16.85 4.43
C GLY A 308 23.20 15.95 5.44
N ARG A 309 21.88 15.86 5.38
CA ARG A 309 21.04 15.02 6.25
C ARG A 309 20.22 13.99 5.46
N LEU A 310 19.85 12.90 6.11
CA LEU A 310 18.91 11.94 5.53
C LEU A 310 17.54 12.61 5.35
N PRO A 311 16.85 12.40 4.22
CA PRO A 311 15.51 12.94 4.00
C PRO A 311 14.50 12.26 4.95
N VAL A 312 13.66 13.07 5.62
CA VAL A 312 12.60 12.58 6.50
C VAL A 312 11.24 12.89 5.89
N PHE A 313 10.33 11.92 5.97
CA PHE A 313 8.98 12.08 5.42
C PHE A 313 7.95 11.27 6.20
N SER A 314 6.70 11.76 6.16
CA SER A 314 5.55 10.96 6.57
C SER A 314 5.12 10.06 5.42
N PHE A 315 4.75 8.82 5.75
CA PHE A 315 4.29 7.83 4.78
C PHE A 315 3.06 7.08 5.29
N CYS A 316 2.21 6.65 4.36
CA CYS A 316 1.02 5.86 4.66
C CYS A 316 0.23 6.39 5.86
N MET A 317 -0.09 7.71 5.83
CA MET A 317 -0.92 8.34 6.85
C MET A 317 -2.33 7.75 6.80
N CYS A 318 -2.83 7.28 7.95
CA CYS A 318 -4.11 6.63 8.14
C CYS A 318 -5.02 7.50 9.01
N PRO A 319 -5.87 8.36 8.40
CA PRO A 319 -6.80 9.21 9.14
C PRO A 319 -7.90 8.37 9.81
N GLY A 320 -8.33 8.75 11.02
CA GLY A 320 -9.34 8.01 11.75
C GLY A 320 -9.04 6.52 11.82
N GLY A 321 -7.76 6.18 11.96
CA GLY A 321 -7.27 4.82 11.83
C GLY A 321 -6.69 4.27 13.13
N MET A 322 -6.01 3.14 13.02
CA MET A 322 -5.35 2.46 14.13
C MET A 322 -3.94 2.01 13.74
N VAL A 323 -3.06 1.95 14.71
CA VAL A 323 -1.76 1.30 14.60
C VAL A 323 -1.94 -0.20 14.82
N VAL A 324 -1.27 -1.01 14.00
CA VAL A 324 -1.45 -2.46 13.98
C VAL A 324 -0.11 -3.20 14.10
N PRO A 325 -0.08 -4.40 14.71
CA PRO A 325 1.11 -5.23 14.83
C PRO A 325 1.39 -5.94 13.49
N ALA A 326 2.14 -5.28 12.61
CA ALA A 326 2.33 -5.69 11.21
C ALA A 326 3.48 -6.70 11.01
N THR A 327 3.79 -7.49 12.02
CA THR A 327 4.86 -8.48 11.96
C THR A 327 4.59 -9.56 10.92
N ALA A 328 5.66 -9.99 10.25
CA ALA A 328 5.64 -11.06 9.26
C ALA A 328 6.17 -12.39 9.82
N TYR A 329 6.93 -12.35 10.90
CA TYR A 329 7.57 -13.49 11.54
C TYR A 329 7.39 -13.44 13.05
N ALA A 330 7.42 -14.62 13.68
CA ALA A 330 7.42 -14.70 15.13
C ALA A 330 8.65 -14.00 15.72
N ALA A 331 8.49 -13.40 16.90
CA ALA A 331 9.53 -12.66 17.59
C ALA A 331 10.12 -11.45 16.85
N ASN A 332 9.40 -10.91 15.85
CA ASN A 332 9.68 -9.60 15.26
C ASN A 332 8.61 -8.62 15.71
N ASN A 333 8.97 -7.42 16.15
CA ASN A 333 7.99 -6.42 16.57
C ASN A 333 8.07 -5.18 15.67
N ILE A 334 7.13 -5.08 14.75
CA ILE A 334 6.98 -3.98 13.83
C ILE A 334 5.54 -3.49 13.79
N VAL A 335 5.37 -2.23 13.53
CA VAL A 335 4.06 -1.58 13.45
C VAL A 335 3.78 -1.03 12.07
N ASN A 336 2.51 -0.98 11.72
CA ASN A 336 2.01 -0.26 10.57
C ASN A 336 0.65 0.38 10.92
N GLY A 337 -0.09 0.89 9.97
CA GLY A 337 -1.40 1.47 10.23
C GLY A 337 -2.44 1.09 9.21
N MET A 338 -3.69 1.12 9.64
CA MET A 338 -4.84 0.95 8.77
C MET A 338 -5.97 1.92 9.15
N SER A 339 -6.92 2.11 8.23
CA SER A 339 -8.18 2.80 8.50
C SER A 339 -9.34 2.04 7.86
N LEU A 340 -10.53 2.22 8.41
CA LEU A 340 -11.77 1.86 7.76
C LEU A 340 -12.14 2.91 6.70
N TYR A 341 -13.06 2.59 5.82
CA TYR A 341 -13.52 3.50 4.77
C TYR A 341 -14.08 4.81 5.32
N ARG A 342 -14.75 4.77 6.45
CA ARG A 342 -15.32 5.98 7.08
C ARG A 342 -14.28 6.93 7.64
N ARG A 343 -13.11 6.42 8.06
CA ARG A 343 -12.04 7.21 8.69
C ARG A 343 -12.54 8.01 9.89
N ASP A 344 -13.41 7.40 10.69
CA ASP A 344 -14.11 8.02 11.82
C ASP A 344 -13.59 7.56 13.19
N GLY A 345 -12.46 6.87 13.22
CA GLY A 345 -11.78 6.49 14.45
C GLY A 345 -11.17 7.69 15.19
N GLN A 346 -10.88 7.47 16.47
CA GLN A 346 -10.38 8.49 17.39
C GLN A 346 -8.98 8.99 17.03
N PHE A 347 -8.13 8.14 16.40
CA PHE A 347 -6.72 8.43 16.16
C PHE A 347 -6.41 8.58 14.67
N ALA A 348 -5.34 9.31 14.42
CA ALA A 348 -4.65 9.41 13.14
C ALA A 348 -3.22 8.91 13.32
N ASN A 349 -2.70 8.16 12.37
CA ASN A 349 -1.32 7.71 12.46
C ASN A 349 -0.61 7.76 11.09
N ALA A 350 0.72 7.85 11.11
CA ALA A 350 1.57 7.82 9.93
C ALA A 350 2.97 7.32 10.27
N ALA A 351 3.60 6.60 9.36
CA ALA A 351 5.04 6.40 9.43
C ALA A 351 5.77 7.74 9.39
N VAL A 352 6.76 7.93 10.24
CA VAL A 352 7.74 9.03 10.20
C VAL A 352 9.11 8.37 10.07
N VAL A 353 9.67 8.43 8.89
CA VAL A 353 10.83 7.64 8.50
C VAL A 353 11.88 8.48 7.82
N ALA A 354 13.14 8.08 7.98
CA ALA A 354 14.28 8.61 7.24
C ALA A 354 14.67 7.66 6.12
N GLY A 355 14.95 8.21 4.95
CA GLY A 355 15.49 7.46 3.80
C GLY A 355 16.98 7.22 3.98
N VAL A 356 17.41 5.95 3.96
CA VAL A 356 18.79 5.54 4.24
C VAL A 356 19.21 4.39 3.33
N HIS A 357 20.49 4.32 2.96
CA HIS A 357 21.07 3.16 2.26
C HIS A 357 21.67 2.17 3.27
N PRO A 358 21.59 0.85 3.04
CA PRO A 358 22.23 -0.14 3.92
C PRO A 358 23.72 0.15 4.18
N ASP A 359 24.47 0.58 3.19
CA ASP A 359 25.89 0.92 3.34
C ASP A 359 26.14 2.06 4.33
N GLN A 360 25.21 3.02 4.44
CA GLN A 360 25.31 4.12 5.41
C GLN A 360 25.08 3.62 6.85
N LEU A 361 24.32 2.54 7.01
CA LEU A 361 24.04 1.93 8.32
C LEU A 361 25.19 1.07 8.80
N THR A 362 25.84 0.36 7.90
CA THR A 362 26.94 -0.58 8.23
C THR A 362 28.33 0.06 8.12
N GLY A 363 28.44 1.22 7.47
CA GLY A 363 29.72 1.89 7.20
C GLY A 363 30.60 1.20 6.13
N ARG A 364 30.04 0.21 5.41
CA ARG A 364 30.71 -0.53 4.34
C ARG A 364 29.70 -0.97 3.28
N THR A 365 30.20 -1.42 2.14
CA THR A 365 29.36 -2.06 1.12
C THR A 365 28.66 -3.27 1.72
N THR A 366 27.34 -3.33 1.59
CA THR A 366 26.48 -4.33 2.19
C THR A 366 25.83 -5.17 1.09
N SER A 367 25.94 -6.48 1.18
CA SER A 367 25.23 -7.38 0.28
C SER A 367 23.72 -7.41 0.55
N PRO A 368 22.88 -7.83 -0.41
CA PRO A 368 21.45 -7.97 -0.20
C PRO A 368 21.08 -8.88 0.98
N THR A 369 21.79 -9.98 1.17
CA THR A 369 21.58 -10.90 2.29
C THR A 369 21.89 -10.24 3.62
N GLU A 370 23.04 -9.56 3.73
CA GLU A 370 23.42 -8.82 4.95
C GLU A 370 22.42 -7.70 5.27
N ALA A 371 21.88 -7.03 4.26
CA ALA A 371 20.84 -6.00 4.47
C ALA A 371 19.55 -6.59 5.06
N LEU A 372 19.14 -7.78 4.60
CA LEU A 372 18.00 -8.51 5.16
C LEU A 372 18.28 -9.01 6.57
N ASP A 373 19.49 -9.53 6.85
CA ASP A 373 19.89 -9.99 8.19
C ASP A 373 19.91 -8.83 9.17
N TRP A 374 20.49 -7.71 8.77
CA TRP A 374 20.54 -6.50 9.58
C TRP A 374 19.14 -6.02 9.97
N LEU A 375 18.23 -5.99 8.99
CA LEU A 375 16.84 -5.54 9.22
C LEU A 375 16.10 -6.52 10.14
N ASN A 376 16.24 -7.83 9.92
CA ASN A 376 15.62 -8.85 10.76
C ASN A 376 16.10 -8.74 12.23
N ASN A 377 17.42 -8.61 12.44
CA ASN A 377 18.00 -8.46 13.78
C ASN A 377 17.48 -7.19 14.48
N LEU A 378 17.27 -6.11 13.73
CA LEU A 378 16.67 -4.89 14.27
C LEU A 378 15.21 -5.13 14.69
N GLU A 379 14.41 -5.77 13.86
CA GLU A 379 13.01 -6.11 14.17
C GLU A 379 12.88 -7.04 15.37
N GLU A 380 13.78 -8.01 15.51
CA GLU A 380 13.88 -8.89 16.69
C GLU A 380 14.29 -8.12 17.95
N SER A 381 15.17 -7.12 17.84
CA SER A 381 15.59 -6.33 19.00
C SER A 381 14.41 -5.55 19.63
N PHE A 382 13.45 -5.12 18.82
CA PHE A 382 12.23 -4.48 19.31
C PHE A 382 11.29 -5.46 20.02
N TYR A 383 11.22 -6.71 19.57
CA TYR A 383 10.51 -7.76 20.30
C TYR A 383 11.21 -8.09 21.62
N ASN A 384 12.53 -8.28 21.59
CA ASN A 384 13.34 -8.66 22.75
C ASN A 384 13.33 -7.59 23.85
N TYR A 385 13.09 -6.31 23.52
CA TYR A 385 13.00 -5.24 24.50
C TYR A 385 11.90 -5.49 25.54
N SER A 386 10.74 -5.98 25.13
CA SER A 386 9.62 -6.30 26.02
C SER A 386 9.38 -7.80 26.17
N ASN A 387 10.10 -8.64 25.43
CA ASN A 387 9.83 -10.07 25.25
C ASN A 387 8.34 -10.34 24.91
N SER A 388 7.76 -9.43 24.12
CA SER A 388 6.34 -9.44 23.73
C SER A 388 6.11 -8.57 22.50
N TYR A 389 4.87 -8.48 22.06
CA TYR A 389 4.44 -7.56 20.99
C TYR A 389 3.94 -6.20 21.52
N GLN A 390 4.18 -5.85 22.77
CA GLN A 390 3.98 -4.47 23.23
C GLN A 390 4.89 -3.55 22.40
N ALA A 391 4.33 -2.44 21.90
CA ALA A 391 5.12 -1.52 21.11
C ALA A 391 5.99 -0.61 22.01
N PRO A 392 7.32 -0.63 21.88
CA PRO A 392 8.17 0.38 22.48
C PRO A 392 7.75 1.76 22.01
N PHE A 393 7.56 2.73 22.92
CA PHE A 393 7.09 4.05 22.56
C PHE A 393 7.78 5.17 23.33
N SER A 394 7.72 6.37 22.76
CA SER A 394 8.00 7.65 23.43
C SER A 394 6.97 8.69 22.99
N THR A 395 6.73 9.73 23.81
CA THR A 395 6.05 10.92 23.32
C THR A 395 6.98 11.65 22.32
N ILE A 396 6.42 12.34 21.33
CA ILE A 396 7.25 13.13 20.37
C ILE A 396 8.08 14.17 21.13
N ALA A 397 7.47 14.82 22.13
CA ALA A 397 8.19 15.74 23.03
C ALA A 397 9.34 15.05 23.76
N GLY A 398 9.08 13.88 24.36
CA GLY A 398 10.09 13.09 25.08
C GLY A 398 11.22 12.62 24.18
N PHE A 399 10.91 12.18 22.94
CA PHE A 399 11.91 11.82 21.93
C PHE A 399 12.86 12.98 21.63
N LEU A 400 12.32 14.19 21.42
CA LEU A 400 13.10 15.40 21.14
C LEU A 400 13.97 15.82 22.31
N GLU A 401 13.52 15.58 23.56
CA GLU A 401 14.20 15.96 24.79
C GLU A 401 15.04 14.83 25.41
N ARG A 402 15.04 13.62 24.81
CA ARG A 402 15.67 12.40 25.34
C ARG A 402 15.16 12.05 26.75
N LYS A 403 13.83 12.15 26.95
CA LYS A 403 13.15 11.86 28.22
C LYS A 403 12.10 10.78 28.04
N GLU A 404 12.18 9.72 28.81
CA GLU A 404 11.19 8.65 28.81
C GLU A 404 9.82 9.13 29.31
N ALA A 405 8.78 8.51 28.80
CA ALA A 405 7.42 8.78 29.19
C ALA A 405 7.15 8.25 30.61
N LYS A 406 6.61 9.09 31.49
CA LYS A 406 6.24 8.71 32.86
C LYS A 406 4.88 8.01 32.97
N ARG A 407 4.06 8.08 31.93
CA ARG A 407 2.72 7.50 31.85
C ARG A 407 2.51 6.93 30.44
N ILE A 408 1.77 5.84 30.37
CA ILE A 408 1.33 5.27 29.10
C ILE A 408 0.09 6.04 28.63
N PRO A 409 0.13 6.70 27.47
CA PRO A 409 -1.02 7.40 26.92
C PRO A 409 -2.04 6.43 26.34
N GLU A 410 -3.23 6.93 26.03
CA GLU A 410 -4.18 6.22 25.19
C GLU A 410 -3.65 6.06 23.76
N SER A 411 -3.84 4.90 23.17
CA SER A 411 -3.36 4.55 21.82
C SER A 411 -4.32 3.57 21.17
N SER A 412 -4.34 3.55 19.86
CA SER A 412 -5.10 2.57 19.08
C SER A 412 -4.41 1.20 18.96
N TYR A 413 -3.15 1.08 19.39
CA TYR A 413 -2.38 -0.15 19.25
C TYR A 413 -2.91 -1.25 20.19
N PRO A 414 -3.33 -2.43 19.66
CA PRO A 414 -4.11 -3.39 20.44
C PRO A 414 -3.30 -4.17 21.48
N LEU A 415 -1.99 -4.37 21.28
CA LEU A 415 -1.16 -5.21 22.14
C LEU A 415 -0.46 -4.42 23.28
N GLY A 416 -0.84 -3.13 23.45
CA GLY A 416 -0.32 -2.26 24.50
C GLY A 416 1.04 -1.65 24.19
N LEU A 417 1.40 -0.66 25.00
CA LEU A 417 2.64 0.12 24.87
C LEU A 417 3.58 -0.13 26.04
N ILE A 418 4.89 -0.01 25.79
CA ILE A 418 5.93 -0.01 26.82
C ILE A 418 6.82 1.22 26.66
N PRO A 419 7.03 2.05 27.71
CA PRO A 419 7.96 3.17 27.64
C PRO A 419 9.36 2.69 27.27
N ALA A 420 10.02 3.38 26.34
CA ALA A 420 11.34 3.00 25.87
C ALA A 420 12.16 4.21 25.39
N PRO A 421 13.49 4.19 25.55
CA PRO A 421 14.40 5.16 24.96
C PRO A 421 14.58 4.84 23.45
N ILE A 422 13.50 4.95 22.68
CA ILE A 422 13.48 4.55 21.24
C ILE A 422 14.52 5.30 20.41
N TRP A 423 15.04 6.44 20.89
CA TRP A 423 16.16 7.18 20.30
C TRP A 423 17.52 6.46 20.40
N ASP A 424 17.63 5.40 21.22
CA ASP A 424 18.83 4.57 21.35
C ASP A 424 18.65 3.20 20.66
N MET A 425 17.44 2.90 20.15
CA MET A 425 17.10 1.58 19.60
C MET A 425 17.34 1.45 18.08
N ILE A 426 17.54 2.56 17.37
CA ILE A 426 17.84 2.55 15.93
C ILE A 426 19.06 3.41 15.60
N PRO A 427 19.69 3.28 14.44
CA PRO A 427 20.95 3.94 14.13
C PRO A 427 20.95 5.44 14.33
N ARG A 428 22.04 5.96 14.91
CA ARG A 428 22.22 7.36 15.31
C ARG A 428 21.92 8.34 14.16
N ALA A 429 22.38 8.05 12.94
CA ALA A 429 22.14 8.92 11.78
C ALA A 429 20.63 9.07 11.46
N VAL A 430 19.87 7.98 11.63
CA VAL A 430 18.41 7.99 11.47
C VAL A 430 17.76 8.82 12.58
N ILE A 431 18.19 8.64 13.84
CA ILE A 431 17.68 9.41 15.00
C ILE A 431 17.93 10.91 14.84
N GLU A 432 19.14 11.31 14.44
CA GLU A 432 19.48 12.72 14.22
C GLU A 432 18.56 13.34 13.15
N ALA A 433 18.37 12.64 12.02
CA ALA A 433 17.47 13.09 10.96
C ALA A 433 16.02 13.19 11.44
N LEU A 434 15.52 12.16 12.14
CA LEU A 434 14.15 12.15 12.69
C LEU A 434 13.95 13.29 13.69
N THR A 435 14.93 13.58 14.54
CA THR A 435 14.86 14.69 15.51
C THR A 435 14.64 16.02 14.81
N GLU A 436 15.43 16.32 13.78
CA GLU A 436 15.29 17.53 12.98
C GLU A 436 13.97 17.53 12.17
N GLY A 437 13.61 16.38 11.59
CA GLY A 437 12.38 16.22 10.82
C GLY A 437 11.12 16.46 11.66
N LEU A 438 11.05 15.92 12.87
CA LEU A 438 9.94 16.08 13.80
C LEU A 438 9.78 17.55 14.27
N GLN A 439 10.90 18.26 14.49
CA GLN A 439 10.86 19.70 14.81
C GLN A 439 10.29 20.51 13.62
N GLU A 440 10.61 20.12 12.40
CA GLU A 440 10.06 20.77 11.20
C GLU A 440 8.58 20.42 11.00
N PHE A 441 8.18 19.19 11.31
CA PHE A 441 6.78 18.74 11.22
C PHE A 441 5.89 19.51 12.21
N ASP A 442 6.36 19.74 13.44
CA ASP A 442 5.62 20.53 14.44
C ASP A 442 5.43 22.00 14.00
N ARG A 443 6.42 22.57 13.30
CA ARG A 443 6.27 23.91 12.69
C ARG A 443 5.29 23.95 11.53
N LYS A 444 5.19 22.87 10.75
CA LYS A 444 4.29 22.75 9.59
C LYS A 444 2.86 22.39 9.97
N LEU A 445 2.69 21.65 11.05
CA LEU A 445 1.40 21.18 11.54
C LEU A 445 1.29 21.41 13.04
N GLN A 446 0.60 22.48 13.40
CA GLN A 446 0.44 22.89 14.81
C GLN A 446 -0.13 21.76 15.67
N GLY A 447 0.53 21.47 16.78
CA GLY A 447 0.16 20.40 17.71
C GLY A 447 0.78 19.05 17.42
N TYR A 448 1.61 18.92 16.38
CA TYR A 448 2.24 17.63 16.03
C TYR A 448 3.10 17.07 17.16
N LYS A 449 3.78 17.94 17.93
CA LYS A 449 4.60 17.56 19.09
C LYS A 449 3.81 16.86 20.21
N SER A 450 2.48 16.98 20.26
CA SER A 450 1.63 16.35 21.29
C SER A 450 1.40 14.86 21.10
N GLY A 451 1.79 14.29 19.95
CA GLY A 451 1.62 12.87 19.63
C GLY A 451 2.67 11.96 20.28
N ILE A 452 2.58 10.69 19.91
CA ILE A 452 3.52 9.64 20.31
C ILE A 452 4.18 9.01 19.10
N LEU A 453 5.34 8.39 19.32
CA LEU A 453 6.03 7.53 18.37
C LEU A 453 6.00 6.10 18.90
N LEU A 454 5.59 5.16 18.07
CA LEU A 454 5.49 3.74 18.42
C LEU A 454 6.43 2.89 17.60
N GLY A 455 6.97 1.86 18.23
CA GLY A 455 7.60 0.67 17.68
C GLY A 455 8.50 0.93 16.50
N LEU A 456 8.78 -0.10 15.77
CA LEU A 456 9.60 0.02 14.57
C LEU A 456 8.74 0.08 13.31
N GLU A 457 8.87 1.12 12.53
CA GLU A 457 8.34 1.19 11.17
C GLU A 457 9.47 0.89 10.18
N SER A 458 9.53 -0.34 9.70
CA SER A 458 10.58 -0.88 8.82
C SER A 458 10.07 -1.32 7.45
N LYS A 459 8.74 -1.35 7.25
CA LYS A 459 8.11 -1.90 6.05
C LYS A 459 7.60 -0.85 5.06
N THR A 460 8.08 0.39 5.15
CA THR A 460 7.76 1.45 4.18
C THR A 460 8.34 1.15 2.79
N SER A 461 9.51 0.50 2.71
CA SER A 461 10.11 0.04 1.45
C SER A 461 11.16 -1.04 1.70
N SER A 462 11.41 -1.91 0.70
CA SER A 462 12.42 -2.96 0.77
C SER A 462 13.85 -2.39 0.70
N PRO A 463 14.82 -2.91 1.48
CA PRO A 463 16.24 -2.53 1.37
C PRO A 463 16.96 -3.17 0.17
N ILE A 464 16.28 -4.08 -0.56
CA ILE A 464 16.84 -4.80 -1.69
C ILE A 464 15.97 -4.64 -2.94
N GLN A 465 16.56 -4.88 -4.10
CA GLN A 465 15.92 -4.84 -5.41
C GLN A 465 16.44 -5.97 -6.29
N ALA A 466 15.50 -6.72 -6.87
CA ALA A 466 15.85 -7.72 -7.88
C ALA A 466 16.35 -7.05 -9.17
N ILE A 467 17.32 -7.64 -9.84
CA ILE A 467 17.77 -7.18 -11.15
C ILE A 467 16.92 -7.90 -12.20
N ARG A 468 16.14 -7.12 -12.94
CA ARG A 468 15.24 -7.59 -14.00
C ARG A 468 15.25 -6.64 -15.18
N ASP A 469 14.90 -7.13 -16.35
CA ASP A 469 14.72 -6.30 -17.54
C ASP A 469 13.41 -5.49 -17.51
N GLU A 470 13.14 -4.71 -18.56
CA GLU A 470 11.94 -3.89 -18.69
C GLU A 470 10.65 -4.72 -18.77
N SER A 471 10.73 -5.99 -19.17
CA SER A 471 9.60 -6.92 -19.19
C SER A 471 9.30 -7.52 -17.82
N GLY A 472 10.13 -7.26 -16.81
CA GLY A 472 10.06 -7.84 -15.47
C GLY A 472 10.71 -9.21 -15.36
N LYS A 473 11.39 -9.69 -16.42
CA LYS A 473 12.08 -10.98 -16.45
C LYS A 473 13.40 -10.87 -15.66
N CYS A 474 13.65 -11.83 -14.77
CA CYS A 474 14.87 -11.90 -13.98
C CYS A 474 16.08 -12.14 -14.90
N GLU A 475 17.18 -11.42 -14.65
CA GLU A 475 18.41 -11.60 -15.40
C GLU A 475 18.94 -13.04 -15.24
N GLY A 476 19.31 -13.66 -16.36
CA GLY A 476 19.79 -15.05 -16.39
C GLY A 476 18.68 -16.11 -16.48
N PHE A 477 17.41 -15.71 -16.61
CA PHE A 477 16.28 -16.64 -16.68
C PHE A 477 15.39 -16.40 -17.90
N ASP A 478 14.87 -17.46 -18.51
CA ASP A 478 14.03 -17.38 -19.70
C ASP A 478 12.56 -17.15 -19.38
N ASN A 479 12.05 -17.70 -18.26
CA ASN A 479 10.63 -17.77 -17.92
C ASN A 479 10.30 -17.39 -16.48
N LEU A 480 11.24 -16.75 -15.78
CA LEU A 480 11.08 -16.27 -14.41
C LEU A 480 10.96 -14.75 -14.39
N TYR A 481 9.86 -14.27 -13.83
CA TYR A 481 9.55 -12.84 -13.70
C TYR A 481 9.32 -12.48 -12.23
N ILE A 482 9.69 -11.26 -11.84
CA ILE A 482 9.46 -10.78 -10.49
C ILE A 482 8.74 -9.43 -10.52
N ALA A 483 7.66 -9.30 -9.75
CA ALA A 483 6.72 -8.19 -9.80
C ALA A 483 6.45 -7.54 -8.45
N GLY A 484 5.99 -6.31 -8.49
CA GLY A 484 5.43 -5.58 -7.36
C GLY A 484 6.48 -5.07 -6.37
N GLU A 485 6.05 -4.91 -5.12
CA GLU A 485 6.88 -4.33 -4.06
C GLU A 485 8.07 -5.23 -3.68
N GLY A 486 7.89 -6.54 -3.75
CA GLY A 486 8.95 -7.52 -3.52
C GLY A 486 10.09 -7.44 -4.53
N SER A 487 9.84 -6.98 -5.74
CA SER A 487 10.89 -6.73 -6.72
C SER A 487 11.73 -5.47 -6.41
N GLY A 488 11.27 -4.60 -5.51
CA GLY A 488 11.89 -3.33 -5.18
C GLY A 488 11.60 -2.17 -6.16
N TYR A 489 10.68 -2.36 -7.14
CA TYR A 489 10.33 -1.35 -8.14
C TYR A 489 9.01 -0.64 -7.88
N ALA A 490 8.10 -1.26 -7.17
CA ALA A 490 6.78 -0.70 -6.86
C ALA A 490 6.58 -0.54 -5.35
N GLY A 491 5.58 0.22 -4.96
CA GLY A 491 5.15 0.37 -3.57
C GLY A 491 3.70 0.82 -3.49
N GLY A 492 2.89 0.15 -2.65
CA GLY A 492 1.46 0.38 -2.53
C GLY A 492 0.61 -0.29 -3.63
N ILE A 493 -0.70 -0.26 -3.46
CA ILE A 493 -1.68 -1.07 -4.21
C ILE A 493 -1.60 -0.81 -5.73
N ILE A 494 -1.76 0.43 -6.15
CA ILE A 494 -1.88 0.78 -7.59
C ILE A 494 -0.59 0.52 -8.35
N SER A 495 0.57 0.94 -7.82
CA SER A 495 1.84 0.73 -8.53
C SER A 495 2.23 -0.74 -8.60
N SER A 496 1.96 -1.52 -7.56
CA SER A 496 2.22 -2.96 -7.57
C SER A 496 1.30 -3.69 -8.54
N ALA A 497 0.01 -3.37 -8.55
CA ALA A 497 -0.94 -3.95 -9.50
C ALA A 497 -0.59 -3.58 -10.97
N ALA A 498 -0.22 -2.32 -11.22
CA ALA A 498 0.19 -1.87 -12.55
C ALA A 498 1.47 -2.57 -13.03
N ASP A 499 2.44 -2.81 -12.14
CA ASP A 499 3.65 -3.57 -12.46
C ASP A 499 3.31 -5.02 -12.85
N GLY A 500 2.46 -5.70 -12.08
CA GLY A 500 1.98 -7.04 -12.42
C GLY A 500 1.23 -7.10 -13.74
N ILE A 501 0.35 -6.12 -14.02
CA ILE A 501 -0.36 -6.01 -15.30
C ILE A 501 0.64 -5.90 -16.46
N ARG A 502 1.62 -5.01 -16.38
CA ARG A 502 2.60 -4.77 -17.45
C ARG A 502 3.41 -6.02 -17.77
N ILE A 503 3.91 -6.69 -16.73
CA ILE A 503 4.65 -7.95 -16.89
C ILE A 503 3.77 -8.99 -17.58
N ALA A 504 2.56 -9.19 -17.11
CA ALA A 504 1.63 -10.17 -17.68
C ALA A 504 1.22 -9.83 -19.13
N MET A 505 1.02 -8.53 -19.44
CA MET A 505 0.75 -8.06 -20.80
C MET A 505 1.92 -8.37 -21.74
N LYS A 506 3.15 -8.14 -21.28
CA LYS A 506 4.36 -8.46 -22.05
C LYS A 506 4.46 -9.96 -22.32
N ILE A 507 4.31 -10.80 -21.28
CA ILE A 507 4.28 -12.25 -21.41
C ILE A 507 3.20 -12.68 -22.44
N ALA A 508 2.01 -12.10 -22.33
CA ALA A 508 0.90 -12.44 -23.24
C ALA A 508 1.15 -12.03 -24.69
N SER A 509 1.95 -11.00 -24.92
CA SER A 509 2.30 -10.53 -26.27
C SER A 509 3.42 -11.37 -26.89
N ASP A 510 4.39 -11.82 -26.13
CA ASP A 510 5.59 -12.52 -26.58
C ASP A 510 5.36 -14.05 -26.74
N SER A 511 4.25 -14.58 -26.22
CA SER A 511 3.87 -16.02 -26.27
C SER A 511 2.80 -16.33 -27.38
#